data_54a89460a7b4114fee5caa074e71e41b
#
_entry.id   54a89460a7b4114fee5caa074e71e41b
#
_cell.length_a   1.000
_cell.length_b   1.000
_cell.length_c   1.000
_cell.angle_alpha   90.00
_cell.angle_beta   90.00
_cell.angle_gamma   90.00
#
_symmetry.space_group_name_H-M   'P 1'
#
loop_
_entity.id
_entity.type
_entity.pdbx_description
1 polymer ?
#
loop_
_entity_poly.entity_id
_entity_poly.type
_entity_poly.pdbx_seq_one_letter_code
_entity_poly.pdbx_strand_id
1 'polypeptide(L)'
;MNFTLPDELLALQAKTRDFIAEQVIPLENDPRQDSHGPSDALRQDLVARARAAGLLTPHASREMGGLALSHVAKAIVFEEAGYSPLGPVALNIHAPDEGNIHLMDVVATEAQKDRWLRPLVQGHARSCFAMTEPAPGSGSVMAK
;
A
#
# COMPACT_ATOMS: atom_id res chain seq x y z
N MET A 1 -0.18 -29.22 -13.08
CA MET A 1 -0.23 -27.79 -12.71
C MET A 1 1.17 -27.43 -12.24
N ASN A 2 1.81 -26.39 -12.79
CA ASN A 2 3.15 -25.97 -12.37
C ASN A 2 3.01 -24.70 -11.52
N PHE A 3 3.48 -24.75 -10.27
CA PHE A 3 3.47 -23.63 -9.33
C PHE A 3 4.85 -22.97 -9.19
N THR A 4 5.82 -23.32 -10.02
CA THR A 4 7.14 -22.71 -10.01
C THR A 4 7.02 -21.25 -10.47
N LEU A 5 7.55 -20.34 -9.65
CA LEU A 5 7.60 -18.92 -10.00
C LEU A 5 8.69 -18.69 -11.05
N PRO A 6 8.45 -17.81 -12.03
CA PRO A 6 9.50 -17.31 -12.92
C PRO A 6 10.62 -16.60 -12.16
N ASP A 7 11.84 -16.60 -12.71
CA ASP A 7 13.02 -15.99 -12.08
C ASP A 7 12.83 -14.51 -11.73
N GLU A 8 12.11 -13.77 -12.57
CA GLU A 8 11.77 -12.36 -12.32
C GLU A 8 10.91 -12.17 -11.05
N LEU A 9 9.99 -13.09 -10.79
CA LEU A 9 9.15 -13.06 -9.60
C LEU A 9 9.91 -13.53 -8.35
N LEU A 10 10.82 -14.48 -8.50
CA LEU A 10 11.74 -14.88 -7.42
C LEU A 10 12.68 -13.72 -7.04
N ALA A 11 13.19 -12.99 -8.02
CA ALA A 11 14.01 -11.81 -7.77
C ALA A 11 13.21 -10.68 -7.10
N LEU A 12 11.95 -10.46 -7.49
CA LEU A 12 11.07 -9.50 -6.85
C LEU A 12 10.77 -9.91 -5.39
N GLN A 13 10.52 -11.19 -5.15
CA GLN A 13 10.31 -11.75 -3.82
C GLN A 13 11.52 -11.50 -2.92
N ALA A 14 12.70 -11.90 -3.38
CA ALA A 14 13.95 -11.70 -2.62
C ALA A 14 14.18 -10.23 -2.30
N LYS A 15 14.05 -9.34 -3.30
CA LYS A 15 14.18 -7.89 -3.12
C LYS A 15 13.21 -7.34 -2.07
N THR A 16 11.96 -7.79 -2.10
CA THR A 16 10.96 -7.33 -1.13
C THR A 16 11.25 -7.84 0.26
N ARG A 17 11.63 -9.12 0.39
CA ARG A 17 12.04 -9.74 1.65
C ARG A 17 13.22 -9.00 2.28
N ASP A 18 14.28 -8.77 1.52
CA ASP A 18 15.47 -8.06 1.99
C ASP A 18 15.13 -6.64 2.44
N PHE A 19 14.29 -5.92 1.69
CA PHE A 19 13.81 -4.61 2.07
C PHE A 19 13.04 -4.63 3.40
N ILE A 20 12.12 -5.59 3.57
CA ILE A 20 11.35 -5.71 4.82
C ILE A 20 12.28 -6.06 5.99
N ALA A 21 13.19 -7.02 5.81
CA ALA A 21 14.11 -7.46 6.86
C ALA A 21 15.08 -6.36 7.29
N GLU A 22 15.65 -5.63 6.35
CA GLU A 22 16.74 -4.70 6.61
C GLU A 22 16.28 -3.26 6.87
N GLN A 23 15.16 -2.84 6.28
CA GLN A 23 14.73 -1.44 6.29
C GLN A 23 13.45 -1.19 7.08
N VAL A 24 12.63 -2.22 7.32
CA VAL A 24 11.31 -2.07 7.96
C VAL A 24 11.30 -2.69 9.35
N ILE A 25 11.64 -3.96 9.49
CA ILE A 25 11.63 -4.67 10.78
C ILE A 25 12.43 -3.94 11.88
N PRO A 26 13.62 -3.37 11.61
CA PRO A 26 14.34 -2.63 12.63
C PRO A 26 13.60 -1.41 13.20
N LEU A 27 12.56 -0.92 12.52
CA LEU A 27 11.74 0.21 12.96
C LEU A 27 10.48 -0.21 13.73
N GLU A 28 10.25 -1.49 13.97
CA GLU A 28 9.07 -1.96 14.72
C GLU A 28 9.04 -1.46 16.18
N ASN A 29 10.20 -1.17 16.74
CA ASN A 29 10.33 -0.58 18.08
C ASN A 29 10.76 0.88 18.06
N ASP A 30 10.57 1.59 16.94
CA ASP A 30 10.90 3.00 16.82
C ASP A 30 10.02 3.84 17.78
N PRO A 31 10.59 4.78 18.55
CA PRO A 31 9.83 5.61 19.50
C PRO A 31 8.79 6.51 18.85
N ARG A 32 8.77 6.63 17.54
CA ARG A 32 7.74 7.31 16.76
C ARG A 32 6.48 6.44 16.53
N GLN A 33 6.43 5.23 17.07
CA GLN A 33 5.21 4.42 17.11
C GLN A 33 4.43 4.72 18.40
N ASP A 34 3.11 4.68 18.30
CA ASP A 34 2.19 4.73 19.42
C ASP A 34 1.14 3.60 19.36
N SER A 35 0.17 3.62 20.27
CA SER A 35 -0.90 2.62 20.32
C SER A 35 -1.80 2.58 19.08
N HIS A 36 -1.73 3.59 18.22
CA HIS A 36 -2.57 3.75 17.03
C HIS A 36 -1.76 3.48 15.73
N GLY A 37 -0.49 3.13 15.86
CA GLY A 37 0.42 2.83 14.76
C GLY A 37 1.53 3.87 14.59
N PRO A 38 2.22 3.87 13.44
CA PRO A 38 3.32 4.78 13.20
C PRO A 38 2.85 6.24 13.08
N SER A 39 3.58 7.16 13.71
CA SER A 39 3.38 8.59 13.47
C SER A 39 3.55 8.96 12.01
N ASP A 40 3.06 10.12 11.60
CA ASP A 40 3.27 10.61 10.23
C ASP A 40 4.75 10.71 9.86
N ALA A 41 5.62 11.08 10.79
CA ALA A 41 7.06 11.17 10.56
C ALA A 41 7.67 9.79 10.26
N LEU A 42 7.29 8.75 11.01
CA LEU A 42 7.75 7.38 10.76
C LEU A 42 7.17 6.85 9.44
N ARG A 43 5.88 7.09 9.19
CA ARG A 43 5.24 6.71 7.93
C ARG A 43 5.94 7.33 6.72
N GLN A 44 6.26 8.61 6.75
CA GLN A 44 6.96 9.29 5.65
C GLN A 44 8.38 8.75 5.44
N ASP A 45 9.10 8.40 6.50
CA ASP A 45 10.40 7.74 6.43
C ASP A 45 10.29 6.38 5.75
N LEU A 46 9.33 5.54 6.17
CA LEU A 46 9.07 4.22 5.56
C LEU A 46 8.72 4.33 4.08
N VAL A 47 7.81 5.25 3.71
CA VAL A 47 7.42 5.51 2.32
C VAL A 47 8.62 5.99 1.49
N ALA A 48 9.48 6.85 2.03
CA ALA A 48 10.68 7.31 1.34
C ALA A 48 11.66 6.15 1.07
N ARG A 49 11.85 5.26 2.04
CA ARG A 49 12.68 4.04 1.88
C ARG A 49 12.11 3.10 0.81
N ALA A 50 10.81 2.83 0.84
CA ALA A 50 10.15 1.99 -0.15
C ALA A 50 10.23 2.59 -1.56
N ARG A 51 10.10 3.91 -1.67
CA ARG A 51 10.30 4.63 -2.94
C ARG A 51 11.73 4.48 -3.45
N ALA A 52 12.73 4.69 -2.61
CA ALA A 52 14.15 4.52 -2.96
C ALA A 52 14.47 3.08 -3.39
N ALA A 53 13.83 2.09 -2.75
CA ALA A 53 13.93 0.69 -3.12
C ALA A 53 13.14 0.33 -4.39
N GLY A 54 12.31 1.24 -4.93
CA GLY A 54 11.45 0.95 -6.09
C GLY A 54 10.38 -0.10 -5.79
N LEU A 55 9.78 -0.05 -4.58
CA LEU A 55 8.74 -0.97 -4.12
C LEU A 55 7.44 -0.24 -3.71
N LEU A 56 7.41 1.08 -3.81
CA LEU A 56 6.26 1.88 -3.39
C LEU A 56 5.05 1.65 -4.29
N THR A 57 3.89 1.48 -3.69
CA THR A 57 2.57 1.39 -4.33
C THR A 57 2.54 0.42 -5.52
N PRO A 58 2.85 -0.87 -5.28
CA PRO A 58 3.05 -1.87 -6.33
C PRO A 58 1.79 -2.15 -7.18
N HIS A 59 0.61 -1.82 -6.66
CA HIS A 59 -0.69 -2.08 -7.27
C HIS A 59 -1.20 -0.95 -8.17
N ALA A 60 -0.73 0.27 -7.99
CA ALA A 60 -1.20 1.42 -8.76
C ALA A 60 -0.59 1.46 -10.16
N SER A 61 -1.27 2.16 -11.07
CA SER A 61 -0.82 2.35 -12.44
C SER A 61 0.51 3.12 -12.51
N ARG A 62 1.30 2.86 -13.55
CA ARG A 62 2.58 3.57 -13.80
C ARG A 62 2.35 5.05 -14.07
N GLU A 63 1.25 5.39 -14.70
CA GLU A 63 0.87 6.76 -14.99
C GLU A 63 0.72 7.60 -13.71
N MET A 64 0.19 7.00 -12.64
CA MET A 64 0.04 7.64 -11.33
C MET A 64 1.32 7.55 -10.49
N GLY A 65 2.32 6.78 -10.90
CA GLY A 65 3.59 6.60 -10.21
C GLY A 65 3.73 5.28 -9.46
N GLY A 66 2.81 4.32 -9.67
CA GLY A 66 2.89 2.97 -9.14
C GLY A 66 3.72 2.02 -10.02
N LEU A 67 3.76 0.75 -9.64
CA LEU A 67 4.54 -0.27 -10.35
C LEU A 67 3.71 -1.08 -11.38
N ALA A 68 2.39 -0.99 -11.32
CA ALA A 68 1.45 -1.73 -12.19
C ALA A 68 1.72 -3.24 -12.20
N LEU A 69 1.99 -3.84 -11.05
CA LEU A 69 2.31 -5.25 -10.95
C LEU A 69 1.07 -6.12 -11.27
N SER A 70 1.30 -7.28 -11.89
CA SER A 70 0.28 -8.29 -12.08
C SER A 70 -0.27 -8.79 -10.73
N HIS A 71 -1.44 -9.45 -10.72
CA HIS A 71 -2.02 -9.97 -9.48
C HIS A 71 -1.11 -10.98 -8.78
N VAL A 72 -0.40 -11.83 -9.52
CA VAL A 72 0.57 -12.77 -8.94
C VAL A 72 1.76 -12.04 -8.31
N ALA A 73 2.32 -11.05 -9.03
CA ALA A 73 3.43 -10.26 -8.51
C ALA A 73 3.03 -9.44 -7.27
N LYS A 74 1.81 -8.88 -7.26
CA LYS A 74 1.25 -8.22 -6.07
C LYS A 74 1.14 -9.16 -4.87
N ALA A 75 0.61 -10.38 -5.09
CA ALA A 75 0.47 -11.37 -4.01
C ALA A 75 1.81 -11.67 -3.36
N ILE A 76 2.87 -11.84 -4.17
CA ILE A 76 4.24 -12.08 -3.68
C ILE A 76 4.75 -10.90 -2.84
N VAL A 77 4.59 -9.67 -3.34
CA VAL A 77 5.02 -8.47 -2.60
C VAL A 77 4.22 -8.30 -1.32
N PHE A 78 2.91 -8.54 -1.34
CA PHE A 78 2.04 -8.39 -0.18
C PHE A 78 2.34 -9.46 0.89
N GLU A 79 2.65 -10.69 0.49
CA GLU A 79 3.08 -11.76 1.38
C GLU A 79 4.36 -11.36 2.13
N GLU A 80 5.39 -10.93 1.41
CA GLU A 80 6.64 -10.49 2.03
C GLU A 80 6.46 -9.24 2.90
N ALA A 81 5.62 -8.30 2.50
CA ALA A 81 5.28 -7.13 3.31
C ALA A 81 4.60 -7.52 4.64
N GLY A 82 3.82 -8.59 4.64
CA GLY A 82 3.10 -9.09 5.81
C GLY A 82 3.98 -9.65 6.93
N TYR A 83 5.28 -9.83 6.71
CA TYR A 83 6.21 -10.24 7.76
C TYR A 83 6.51 -9.13 8.79
N SER A 84 6.07 -7.90 8.52
CA SER A 84 6.12 -6.79 9.47
C SER A 84 4.81 -6.05 9.51
N PRO A 85 4.29 -5.64 10.68
CA PRO A 85 3.11 -4.78 10.77
C PRO A 85 3.33 -3.42 10.10
N LEU A 86 4.57 -2.97 9.96
CA LEU A 86 4.94 -1.75 9.23
C LEU A 86 5.12 -1.97 7.73
N GLY A 87 5.24 -3.21 7.25
CA GLY A 87 5.45 -3.52 5.84
C GLY A 87 4.35 -2.97 4.93
N PRO A 88 3.06 -3.22 5.19
CA PRO A 88 1.97 -2.65 4.42
C PRO A 88 1.96 -1.11 4.42
N VAL A 89 2.36 -0.48 5.53
CA VAL A 89 2.50 0.98 5.63
C VAL A 89 3.64 1.49 4.75
N ALA A 90 4.79 0.83 4.83
CA ALA A 90 5.98 1.20 4.06
C ALA A 90 5.73 1.15 2.55
N LEU A 91 5.09 0.08 2.08
CA LEU A 91 4.80 -0.12 0.66
C LEU A 91 3.53 0.60 0.18
N ASN A 92 2.83 1.32 1.06
CA ASN A 92 1.57 2.02 0.77
C ASN A 92 0.47 1.07 0.25
N ILE A 93 0.35 -0.09 0.87
CA ILE A 93 -0.61 -1.15 0.52
C ILE A 93 -1.58 -1.49 1.66
N HIS A 94 -1.58 -0.71 2.74
CA HIS A 94 -2.48 -0.96 3.86
C HIS A 94 -3.90 -0.44 3.56
N ALA A 95 -4.89 -1.02 4.23
CA ALA A 95 -6.26 -0.55 4.14
C ALA A 95 -6.45 0.79 4.88
N PRO A 96 -7.29 1.70 4.36
CA PRO A 96 -8.13 1.58 3.17
C PRO A 96 -7.46 2.10 1.89
N ASP A 97 -6.20 2.58 1.96
CA ASP A 97 -5.54 3.28 0.87
C ASP A 97 -5.42 2.41 -0.40
N GLU A 98 -5.09 1.12 -0.26
CA GLU A 98 -4.98 0.20 -1.40
C GLU A 98 -6.29 0.11 -2.18
N GLY A 99 -7.41 -0.14 -1.49
CA GLY A 99 -8.72 -0.24 -2.13
C GLY A 99 -9.19 1.08 -2.72
N ASN A 100 -8.95 2.20 -2.03
CA ASN A 100 -9.33 3.52 -2.51
C ASN A 100 -8.49 3.96 -3.71
N ILE A 101 -7.21 3.61 -3.77
CA ILE A 101 -6.36 3.81 -4.96
C ILE A 101 -6.95 3.08 -6.16
N HIS A 102 -7.28 1.80 -5.99
CA HIS A 102 -7.88 1.01 -7.07
C HIS A 102 -9.23 1.58 -7.52
N LEU A 103 -10.12 1.91 -6.58
CA LEU A 103 -11.40 2.52 -6.89
C LEU A 103 -11.24 3.80 -7.70
N MET A 104 -10.40 4.71 -7.25
CA MET A 104 -10.18 5.98 -7.93
C MET A 104 -9.52 5.84 -9.30
N ASP A 105 -8.62 4.87 -9.46
CA ASP A 105 -7.98 4.61 -10.75
C ASP A 105 -9.01 4.19 -11.82
N VAL A 106 -10.05 3.46 -11.40
CA VAL A 106 -11.12 2.97 -12.29
C VAL A 106 -12.20 4.01 -12.56
N VAL A 107 -12.66 4.75 -11.53
CA VAL A 107 -13.91 5.54 -11.64
C VAL A 107 -13.71 7.05 -11.64
N ALA A 108 -12.55 7.57 -11.21
CA ALA A 108 -12.33 8.99 -11.07
C ALA A 108 -12.07 9.65 -12.43
N THR A 109 -12.50 10.92 -12.57
CA THR A 109 -12.11 11.76 -13.70
C THR A 109 -10.62 12.13 -13.61
N GLU A 110 -10.00 12.53 -14.72
CA GLU A 110 -8.58 12.93 -14.73
C GLU A 110 -8.28 14.05 -13.72
N ALA A 111 -9.15 15.05 -13.62
CA ALA A 111 -8.99 16.12 -12.63
C ALA A 111 -9.04 15.60 -11.19
N GLN A 112 -9.85 14.59 -10.90
CA GLN A 112 -9.91 13.95 -9.59
C GLN A 112 -8.67 13.07 -9.35
N LYS A 113 -8.19 12.36 -10.37
CA LYS A 113 -6.96 11.58 -10.29
C LYS A 113 -5.76 12.47 -9.97
N ASP A 114 -5.60 13.57 -10.68
CA ASP A 114 -4.50 14.51 -10.42
C ASP A 114 -4.57 15.12 -9.02
N ARG A 115 -5.77 15.47 -8.57
CA ARG A 115 -5.97 16.13 -7.28
C ARG A 115 -5.84 15.19 -6.09
N TRP A 116 -6.36 13.96 -6.19
CA TRP A 116 -6.54 13.06 -5.07
C TRP A 116 -5.76 11.75 -5.20
N LEU A 117 -5.82 11.09 -6.38
CA LEU A 117 -5.18 9.80 -6.57
C LEU A 117 -3.66 9.91 -6.61
N ARG A 118 -3.12 10.86 -7.36
CA ARG A 118 -1.66 11.02 -7.51
C ARG A 118 -0.95 11.24 -6.17
N PRO A 119 -1.38 12.16 -5.29
CA PRO A 119 -0.79 12.31 -3.96
C PRO A 119 -0.93 11.04 -3.09
N LEU A 120 -2.03 10.31 -3.22
CA LEU A 120 -2.26 9.06 -2.49
C LEU A 120 -1.30 7.96 -2.97
N VAL A 121 -1.17 7.75 -4.28
CA VAL A 121 -0.22 6.79 -4.88
C VAL A 121 1.22 7.12 -4.51
N GLN A 122 1.55 8.40 -4.43
CA GLN A 122 2.88 8.86 -4.02
C GLN A 122 3.11 8.78 -2.50
N GLY A 123 2.14 8.33 -1.72
CA GLY A 123 2.26 8.23 -0.26
C GLY A 123 2.34 9.59 0.47
N HIS A 124 2.01 10.69 -0.20
CA HIS A 124 1.98 12.03 0.39
C HIS A 124 0.68 12.28 1.16
N ALA A 125 -0.39 11.57 0.83
CA ALA A 125 -1.69 11.64 1.47
C ALA A 125 -2.11 10.25 1.96
N ARG A 126 -3.13 10.24 2.81
CA ARG A 126 -3.87 9.03 3.21
C ARG A 126 -5.33 9.22 2.91
N SER A 127 -6.05 8.12 2.80
CA SER A 127 -7.49 8.11 2.62
C SER A 127 -8.20 7.50 3.83
N CYS A 128 -9.51 7.63 3.85
CA CYS A 128 -10.37 6.94 4.79
C CYS A 128 -11.56 6.32 4.07
N PHE A 129 -12.16 5.32 4.70
CA PHE A 129 -13.42 4.75 4.24
C PHE A 129 -14.49 5.04 5.29
N ALA A 130 -15.28 6.08 5.05
CA ALA A 130 -16.31 6.55 5.97
C ALA A 130 -17.60 5.76 5.77
N MET A 131 -17.73 4.62 6.46
CA MET A 131 -18.89 3.72 6.34
C MET A 131 -20.03 4.06 7.29
N THR A 132 -19.75 4.79 8.38
CA THR A 132 -20.75 5.06 9.41
C THR A 132 -21.66 6.18 9.00
N GLU A 133 -22.96 5.93 9.00
CA GLU A 133 -24.00 6.90 8.71
C GLU A 133 -25.00 6.99 9.88
N PRO A 134 -25.76 8.09 10.02
CA PRO A 134 -26.86 8.17 10.98
C PRO A 134 -27.89 7.06 10.75
N ALA A 135 -28.64 6.69 11.80
CA ALA A 135 -29.66 5.66 11.69
C ALA A 135 -30.68 5.97 10.56
N PRO A 136 -31.08 4.94 9.76
CA PRO A 136 -30.84 3.51 9.87
C PRO A 136 -29.48 3.01 9.33
N GLY A 137 -28.59 3.88 9.03
CA GLY A 137 -27.26 3.90 8.45
C GLY A 137 -26.50 2.61 8.26
N SER A 138 -25.29 2.63 8.06
CA SER A 138 -24.20 1.73 7.63
C SER A 138 -24.43 0.19 7.65
N GLY A 139 -23.57 -0.56 7.00
CA GLY A 139 -23.60 -2.02 6.95
C GLY A 139 -24.61 -2.55 5.92
N SER A 140 -25.47 -3.50 6.31
CA SER A 140 -26.40 -4.18 5.39
C SER A 140 -27.41 -3.26 4.69
N VAL A 141 -27.60 -2.04 5.19
CA VAL A 141 -28.47 -1.04 4.57
C VAL A 141 -27.83 -0.36 3.39
N MET A 142 -26.51 -0.26 3.38
CA MET A 142 -25.75 0.30 2.23
C MET A 142 -25.77 -0.63 1.00
N ALA A 143 -26.09 -1.90 1.20
CA ALA A 143 -26.20 -2.89 0.12
C ALA A 143 -27.60 -2.95 -0.53
N LYS A 144 -28.53 -2.09 -0.14
CA LYS A 144 -29.87 -1.94 -0.71
C LYS A 144 -29.93 -0.72 -1.60
#